data_463a53036296521fab6a02b95354c0f3
#
_entry.id   463a53036296521fab6a02b95354c0f3
#
_cell.length_a   1.000
_cell.length_b   1.000
_cell.length_c   1.000
_cell.angle_alpha   90.00
_cell.angle_beta   90.00
_cell.angle_gamma   90.00
#
_symmetry.space_group_name_H-M   'P 1'
#
loop_
_entity.id
_entity.type
_entity.pdbx_description
1 polymer ?
#
loop_
_entity_poly.entity_id
_entity_poly.type
_entity_poly.pdbx_seq_one_letter_code
_entity_poly.pdbx_strand_id
1 'polypeptide(L)'
;FHPFVNAMRARGRGALVGIASVAAIRGLPGHGAYCASKAAVVSYCESLRGELRASGVAVVTLLPGYVDTPLTRENRYRMPFLMSPEAFADQAFAAIEARTSYRVIPWQMG
;
A
#
# COMPACT_ATOMS: atom_id res chain seq x y z
N PHE A 1 13.26 -1.21 -0.10
CA PHE A 1 13.40 -0.68 1.28
C PHE A 1 14.79 -0.91 1.87
N HIS A 2 15.44 -2.00 1.50
CA HIS A 2 16.69 -2.44 2.13
C HIS A 2 17.74 -1.35 2.29
N PRO A 3 18.03 -0.51 1.26
CA PRO A 3 19.09 0.50 1.38
C PRO A 3 18.82 1.56 2.45
N PHE A 4 17.57 1.74 2.86
CA PHE A 4 17.18 2.81 3.78
C PHE A 4 16.91 2.33 5.21
N VAL A 5 16.69 1.04 5.41
CA VAL A 5 16.26 0.48 6.70
C VAL A 5 17.29 0.75 7.79
N ASN A 6 18.54 0.47 7.52
CA ASN A 6 19.58 0.62 8.54
C ASN A 6 19.76 2.07 8.96
N ALA A 7 19.72 3.01 8.01
CA ALA A 7 19.85 4.43 8.33
C ALA A 7 18.69 4.93 9.16
N MET A 8 17.46 4.51 8.84
CA MET A 8 16.26 4.89 9.60
C MET A 8 16.29 4.30 11.00
N ARG A 9 16.68 3.03 11.11
CA ARG A 9 16.81 2.36 12.41
C ARG A 9 17.82 3.07 13.29
N ALA A 10 18.95 3.49 12.74
CA ALA A 10 19.98 4.20 13.47
C ALA A 10 19.49 5.57 13.97
N ARG A 11 18.70 6.26 13.16
CA ARG A 11 18.10 7.54 13.56
C ARG A 11 16.97 7.39 14.57
N GLY A 12 16.39 6.20 14.65
CA GLY A 12 15.19 5.98 15.47
C GLY A 12 13.93 6.62 14.92
N ARG A 13 13.90 6.94 13.64
CA ARG A 13 12.73 7.55 12.99
C ARG A 13 12.76 7.31 11.50
N GLY A 14 11.59 7.38 10.89
CA GLY A 14 11.41 7.20 9.46
C GLY A 14 10.11 6.51 9.17
N ALA A 15 9.78 6.41 7.91
CA ALA A 15 8.60 5.68 7.45
C ALA A 15 8.95 4.97 6.13
N LEU A 16 8.57 3.71 6.06
CA LEU A 16 8.65 2.90 4.85
C LEU A 16 7.22 2.65 4.40
N VAL A 17 6.91 2.99 3.16
CA VAL A 17 5.54 2.90 2.64
C VAL A 17 5.52 1.90 1.51
N GLY A 18 4.78 0.82 1.70
CA GLY A 18 4.54 -0.20 0.66
C GLY A 18 3.21 0.06 -0.02
N ILE A 19 3.22 0.16 -1.33
CA ILE A 19 2.02 0.35 -2.12
C ILE A 19 1.64 -1.00 -2.73
N ALA A 20 0.61 -1.61 -2.17
CA ALA A 20 0.08 -2.87 -2.67
C ALA A 20 -1.14 -2.62 -3.58
N SER A 21 -2.23 -3.29 -3.32
CA SER A 21 -3.48 -3.13 -4.07
C SER A 21 -4.55 -3.94 -3.36
N VAL A 22 -5.81 -3.59 -3.56
CA VAL A 22 -6.92 -4.45 -3.12
C VAL A 22 -6.84 -5.84 -3.75
N ALA A 23 -6.14 -5.97 -4.88
CA ALA A 23 -5.88 -7.27 -5.50
C ALA A 23 -5.05 -8.21 -4.61
N ALA A 24 -4.37 -7.68 -3.58
CA ALA A 24 -3.66 -8.50 -2.61
C ALA A 24 -4.59 -9.26 -1.68
N ILE A 25 -5.85 -8.81 -1.54
CA ILE A 25 -6.83 -9.39 -0.61
C ILE A 25 -7.43 -10.67 -1.18
N ARG A 26 -7.66 -10.71 -2.49
CA ARG A 26 -8.20 -11.90 -3.16
C ARG A 26 -7.68 -12.01 -4.57
N GLY A 27 -7.57 -13.25 -5.07
CA GLY A 27 -7.19 -13.49 -6.44
C GLY A 27 -8.29 -13.08 -7.41
N LEU A 28 -7.88 -12.64 -8.61
CA LEU A 28 -8.80 -12.26 -9.67
C LEU A 28 -8.46 -13.11 -10.92
N PRO A 29 -9.47 -13.65 -11.62
CA PRO A 29 -9.21 -14.40 -12.84
C PRO A 29 -8.43 -13.59 -13.86
N GLY A 30 -7.39 -14.18 -14.43
CA GLY A 30 -6.54 -13.54 -15.42
C GLY A 30 -5.46 -12.60 -14.85
N HIS A 31 -5.43 -12.41 -13.53
CA HIS A 31 -4.49 -11.50 -12.88
C HIS A 31 -3.67 -12.16 -11.76
N GLY A 32 -3.44 -13.47 -11.89
CA GLY A 32 -2.79 -14.24 -10.82
C GLY A 32 -1.42 -13.72 -10.42
N ALA A 33 -0.56 -13.42 -11.39
CA ALA A 33 0.79 -12.92 -11.10
C ALA A 33 0.75 -11.54 -10.43
N TYR A 34 -0.12 -10.65 -10.90
CA TYR A 34 -0.28 -9.33 -10.30
C TYR A 34 -0.78 -9.44 -8.86
N CYS A 35 -1.83 -10.24 -8.64
CA CYS A 35 -2.40 -10.46 -7.31
C CYS A 35 -1.34 -11.04 -6.36
N ALA A 36 -0.58 -12.02 -6.82
CA ALA A 36 0.48 -12.64 -6.03
C ALA A 36 1.58 -11.63 -5.68
N SER A 37 1.99 -10.79 -6.65
CA SER A 37 3.01 -9.79 -6.40
C SER A 37 2.57 -8.77 -5.36
N LYS A 38 1.31 -8.36 -5.41
CA LYS A 38 0.77 -7.39 -4.44
C LYS A 38 0.55 -8.03 -3.07
N ALA A 39 0.17 -9.29 -3.01
CA ALA A 39 0.09 -10.02 -1.75
C ALA A 39 1.49 -10.16 -1.12
N ALA A 40 2.52 -10.33 -1.93
CA ALA A 40 3.90 -10.39 -1.45
C ALA A 40 4.32 -9.07 -0.79
N VAL A 41 3.92 -7.92 -1.35
CA VAL A 41 4.21 -6.61 -0.76
C VAL A 41 3.58 -6.50 0.63
N VAL A 42 2.32 -6.90 0.78
CA VAL A 42 1.63 -6.87 2.07
C VAL A 42 2.35 -7.73 3.09
N SER A 43 2.68 -8.96 2.70
CA SER A 43 3.35 -9.91 3.60
C SER A 43 4.75 -9.42 3.99
N TYR A 44 5.49 -8.88 3.04
CA TYR A 44 6.83 -8.33 3.30
C TYR A 44 6.75 -7.17 4.29
N CYS A 45 5.83 -6.24 4.08
CA CYS A 45 5.66 -5.10 4.98
C CYS A 45 5.26 -5.55 6.39
N GLU A 46 4.39 -6.55 6.49
CA GLU A 46 3.98 -7.10 7.78
C GLU A 46 5.16 -7.70 8.54
N SER A 47 5.99 -8.46 7.84
CA SER A 47 7.20 -9.04 8.41
C SER A 47 8.18 -7.96 8.86
N LEU A 48 8.41 -6.97 8.01
CA LEU A 48 9.32 -5.87 8.30
C LEU A 48 8.82 -5.03 9.48
N ARG A 49 7.51 -4.84 9.58
CA ARG A 49 6.91 -4.12 10.71
C ARG A 49 7.22 -4.81 12.03
N GLY A 50 7.15 -6.14 12.05
CA GLY A 50 7.52 -6.91 13.22
C GLY A 50 9.00 -6.75 13.59
N GLU A 51 9.87 -6.77 12.59
CA GLU A 51 11.30 -6.61 12.81
C GLU A 51 11.69 -5.22 13.30
N LEU A 52 10.95 -4.20 12.87
CA LEU A 52 11.23 -2.81 13.21
C LEU A 52 10.43 -2.29 14.41
N ARG A 53 9.69 -3.16 15.07
CA ARG A 53 8.98 -2.79 16.29
C ARG A 53 9.99 -2.21 17.29
N ALA A 54 9.62 -1.15 17.96
CA ALA A 54 10.45 -0.46 18.94
C ALA A 54 11.65 0.29 18.35
N SER A 55 11.81 0.33 17.03
CA SER A 55 12.90 1.08 16.39
C SER A 55 12.56 2.56 16.16
N GLY A 56 11.27 2.92 16.24
CA GLY A 56 10.80 4.25 15.87
C GLY A 56 10.52 4.41 14.38
N VAL A 57 10.75 3.38 13.58
CA VAL A 57 10.47 3.39 12.14
C VAL A 57 9.10 2.81 11.88
N ALA A 58 8.24 3.58 11.20
CA ALA A 58 6.91 3.12 10.82
C ALA A 58 6.97 2.35 9.50
N VAL A 59 6.15 1.33 9.37
CA VAL A 59 5.94 0.62 8.10
C VAL A 59 4.47 0.74 7.77
N VAL A 60 4.17 1.45 6.69
CA VAL A 60 2.81 1.75 6.26
C VAL A 60 2.51 0.94 5.01
N THR A 61 1.43 0.18 5.02
CA THR A 61 0.96 -0.57 3.85
C THR A 61 -0.33 0.05 3.35
N LEU A 62 -0.32 0.51 2.10
CA LEU A 62 -1.48 1.09 1.45
C LEU A 62 -1.98 0.14 0.38
N LEU A 63 -3.29 -0.06 0.35
CA LEU A 63 -3.96 -0.92 -0.63
C LEU A 63 -4.93 -0.08 -1.45
N PRO A 64 -4.45 0.54 -2.55
CA PRO A 64 -5.33 1.32 -3.42
C PRO A 64 -6.38 0.43 -4.08
N GLY A 65 -7.57 0.96 -4.25
CA GLY A 65 -8.56 0.44 -5.17
C GLY A 65 -8.30 1.01 -6.56
N TYR A 66 -9.36 1.42 -7.24
CA TYR A 66 -9.23 1.98 -8.58
C TYR A 66 -8.99 3.49 -8.50
N VAL A 67 -7.91 3.94 -9.13
CA VAL A 67 -7.56 5.35 -9.23
C VAL A 67 -7.60 5.74 -10.71
N ASP A 68 -8.24 6.86 -11.01
CA ASP A 68 -8.40 7.34 -12.38
C ASP A 68 -7.06 7.84 -12.93
N THR A 69 -6.36 6.97 -13.63
CA THR A 69 -5.07 7.25 -14.25
C THR A 69 -5.13 6.82 -15.72
N PRO A 70 -4.18 7.23 -16.57
CA PRO A 70 -4.14 6.73 -17.95
C PRO A 70 -4.14 5.21 -18.03
N LEU A 71 -3.53 4.54 -17.06
CA LEU A 71 -3.52 3.08 -17.02
C LEU A 71 -4.90 2.49 -16.80
N THR A 72 -5.67 3.04 -15.84
CA THR A 72 -7.02 2.53 -15.54
C THR A 72 -8.05 2.92 -16.59
N ARG A 73 -7.83 4.02 -17.33
CA ARG A 73 -8.74 4.46 -18.39
C ARG A 73 -8.84 3.44 -19.53
N GLU A 74 -7.83 2.60 -19.72
CA GLU A 74 -7.83 1.54 -20.71
C GLU A 74 -8.47 0.25 -20.20
N ASN A 75 -8.81 0.21 -18.91
CA ASN A 75 -9.40 -0.96 -18.29
C ASN A 75 -10.86 -1.08 -18.68
N ARG A 76 -11.25 -2.29 -19.17
CA ARG A 76 -12.63 -2.58 -19.57
C ARG A 76 -13.47 -3.13 -18.44
N TYR A 77 -12.88 -3.37 -17.28
CA TYR A 77 -13.60 -3.91 -16.14
C TYR A 77 -14.33 -2.82 -15.38
N ARG A 78 -15.39 -3.22 -14.67
CA ARG A 78 -16.05 -2.33 -13.74
C ARG A 78 -15.07 -1.90 -12.65
N MET A 79 -15.04 -0.61 -12.37
CA MET A 79 -14.16 -0.04 -11.35
C MET A 79 -14.99 0.64 -10.26
N PRO A 80 -15.53 -0.15 -9.30
CA PRO A 80 -16.33 0.45 -8.24
C PRO A 80 -15.47 1.36 -7.36
N PHE A 81 -16.07 2.46 -6.90
CA PHE A 81 -15.40 3.42 -6.01
C PHE A 81 -14.14 4.04 -6.64
N LEU A 82 -14.18 4.29 -7.94
CA LEU A 82 -13.07 4.94 -8.65
C LEU A 82 -12.78 6.30 -8.00
N MET A 83 -11.48 6.55 -7.73
CA MET A 83 -11.03 7.80 -7.12
C MET A 83 -10.20 8.61 -8.10
N SER A 84 -10.23 9.94 -7.92
CA SER A 84 -9.25 10.79 -8.58
C SER A 84 -7.86 10.57 -7.96
N PRO A 85 -6.78 10.82 -8.73
CA PRO A 85 -5.43 10.73 -8.16
C PRO A 85 -5.25 11.67 -6.96
N GLU A 86 -5.85 12.87 -7.02
CA GLU A 86 -5.75 13.86 -5.95
C GLU A 86 -6.41 13.37 -4.66
N ALA A 87 -7.62 12.80 -4.77
CA ALA A 87 -8.34 12.27 -3.61
C ALA A 87 -7.58 11.10 -2.99
N PHE A 88 -7.03 10.22 -3.84
CA PHE A 88 -6.21 9.12 -3.35
C PHE A 88 -4.97 9.64 -2.63
N ALA A 89 -4.27 10.60 -3.23
CA ALA A 89 -3.05 11.15 -2.66
C ALA A 89 -3.30 11.80 -1.30
N ASP A 90 -4.42 12.52 -1.15
CA ASP A 90 -4.76 13.14 0.12
C ASP A 90 -4.98 12.10 1.22
N GLN A 91 -5.69 11.02 0.91
CA GLN A 91 -5.92 9.96 1.89
C GLN A 91 -4.65 9.16 2.19
N ALA A 92 -3.82 8.93 1.18
CA ALA A 92 -2.54 8.25 1.35
C ALA A 92 -1.63 9.07 2.27
N PHE A 93 -1.53 10.37 2.01
CA PHE A 93 -0.72 11.27 2.82
C PHE A 93 -1.19 11.28 4.28
N ALA A 94 -2.50 11.35 4.50
CA ALA A 94 -3.06 11.32 5.85
C ALA A 94 -2.72 10.00 6.57
N ALA A 95 -2.77 8.87 5.88
CA ALA A 95 -2.41 7.58 6.45
C ALA A 95 -0.93 7.51 6.83
N ILE A 96 -0.06 8.06 5.98
CA ILE A 96 1.38 8.11 6.24
C ILE A 96 1.67 9.03 7.43
N GLU A 97 1.06 10.21 7.48
CA GLU A 97 1.22 11.15 8.60
C GLU A 97 0.78 10.52 9.92
N ALA A 98 -0.32 9.75 9.90
CA ALA A 98 -0.82 9.07 11.08
C ALA A 98 -0.04 7.79 11.41
N ARG A 99 0.94 7.40 10.60
CA ARG A 99 1.74 6.18 10.75
C ARG A 99 0.86 4.94 10.81
N THR A 100 -0.21 4.92 10.02
CA THR A 100 -1.16 3.81 9.95
C THR A 100 -0.47 2.58 9.38
N SER A 101 -0.61 1.43 10.04
CA SER A 101 0.07 0.20 9.59
C SER A 101 -0.50 -0.35 8.30
N TYR A 102 -1.83 -0.27 8.14
CA TYR A 102 -2.52 -0.90 7.01
C TYR A 102 -3.76 -0.07 6.68
N ARG A 103 -3.91 0.33 5.43
CA ARG A 103 -5.07 1.12 5.01
C ARG A 103 -5.50 0.78 3.60
N VAL A 104 -6.77 0.39 3.46
CA VAL A 104 -7.42 0.24 2.16
C VAL A 104 -8.02 1.59 1.76
N ILE A 105 -7.74 2.06 0.55
CA ILE A 105 -8.20 3.37 0.06
C ILE A 105 -8.84 3.17 -1.32
N PRO A 106 -10.15 3.42 -1.47
CA PRO A 106 -11.10 3.83 -0.43
C PRO A 106 -11.48 2.66 0.49
N TRP A 107 -11.90 2.95 1.70
CA TRP A 107 -12.19 1.93 2.70
C TRP A 107 -13.26 0.93 2.26
N GLN A 108 -14.16 1.33 1.37
CA GLN A 108 -15.23 0.48 0.84
C GLN A 108 -14.70 -0.74 0.08
N MET A 109 -13.44 -0.68 -0.38
CA MET A 109 -12.83 -1.77 -1.12
C MET A 109 -12.24 -2.86 -0.23
N GLY A 110 -12.18 -2.60 1.06
CA GLY A 110 -11.62 -3.52 2.03
C GLY A 110 -12.51 -4.67 2.48
#